data_bb96122291b4d6df28998a2437efe503
#
_entry.id   bb96122291b4d6df28998a2437efe503
#
_cell.length_a   1.000
_cell.length_b   1.000
_cell.length_c   1.000
_cell.angle_alpha   90.00
_cell.angle_beta   90.00
_cell.angle_gamma   90.00
#
_symmetry.space_group_name_H-M   'P 1'
#
loop_
_entity.id
_entity.type
_entity.pdbx_description
1 polymer ?
#
loop_
_entity_poly.entity_id
_entity_poly.type
_entity_poly.pdbx_seq_one_letter_code
_entity_poly.pdbx_strand_id
1 'polypeptide(L)'
;VSDVRLGLRENLGQFSLLVVVNAFVGAMVGMERTILPAIAEQDFELAAKTAVLSFIVVFGVTKALTNYLAGRLADRFGRKQVLVGGWLVAAPVPFLLMWAPSWSWVLFANALLGVSQGLTWSTTVIMKIDLAGPPKRGLAMGLNEFAGYFAVAGSALATGFVAARYGLRPEPFYLGVGFVALGLSLSVLVVRETKHHVAAESRLHGELPPEGQPTQREVFWRTSLLDKDLSSVSQAGLVNNLNDGMAWGLF
;
A
#
# COMPACT_ATOMS: atom_id res chain seq x y z
N VAL A 1 -3.31 -19.81 -25.79
CA VAL A 1 -3.02 -18.43 -25.29
C VAL A 1 -4.36 -17.76 -25.15
N SER A 2 -4.86 -17.58 -23.93
CA SER A 2 -6.11 -16.88 -23.64
C SER A 2 -6.02 -15.47 -24.23
N ASP A 3 -7.08 -15.05 -24.94
CA ASP A 3 -7.22 -13.74 -25.57
C ASP A 3 -7.21 -12.67 -24.46
N VAL A 4 -6.03 -12.11 -24.18
CA VAL A 4 -5.85 -11.08 -23.14
C VAL A 4 -6.41 -9.79 -23.71
N ARG A 5 -7.49 -9.28 -23.09
CA ARG A 5 -8.16 -8.04 -23.50
C ARG A 5 -7.78 -6.93 -22.52
N LEU A 6 -7.27 -5.82 -23.07
CA LEU A 6 -7.04 -4.59 -22.31
C LEU A 6 -8.36 -3.81 -22.22
N GLY A 7 -8.60 -3.20 -21.07
CA GLY A 7 -9.76 -2.35 -20.87
C GLY A 7 -10.45 -2.59 -19.52
N LEU A 8 -10.98 -1.49 -18.96
CA LEU A 8 -11.63 -1.52 -17.67
C LEU A 8 -12.93 -2.35 -17.69
N ARG A 9 -13.70 -2.31 -18.79
CA ARG A 9 -14.96 -3.04 -18.91
C ARG A 9 -14.72 -4.54 -19.06
N GLU A 10 -13.73 -4.90 -19.85
CA GLU A 10 -13.31 -6.27 -20.13
C GLU A 10 -12.79 -6.99 -18.89
N ASN A 11 -12.19 -6.23 -17.96
CA ASN A 11 -11.55 -6.72 -16.74
C ASN A 11 -12.26 -6.28 -15.45
N LEU A 12 -13.52 -5.83 -15.53
CA LEU A 12 -14.24 -5.19 -14.42
C LEU A 12 -14.25 -6.04 -13.14
N GLY A 13 -14.42 -7.37 -13.25
CA GLY A 13 -14.44 -8.26 -12.09
C GLY A 13 -13.11 -8.29 -11.33
N GLN A 14 -11.98 -8.43 -12.04
CA GLN A 14 -10.65 -8.40 -11.43
C GLN A 14 -10.28 -7.00 -10.95
N PHE A 15 -10.66 -5.97 -11.69
CA PHE A 15 -10.46 -4.59 -11.29
C PHE A 15 -11.18 -4.26 -9.97
N SER A 16 -12.46 -4.57 -9.85
CA SER A 16 -13.26 -4.36 -8.64
C SER A 16 -12.72 -5.16 -7.45
N LEU A 17 -12.30 -6.41 -7.70
CA LEU A 17 -11.64 -7.21 -6.67
C LEU A 17 -10.37 -6.54 -6.14
N LEU A 18 -9.52 -6.01 -7.03
CA LEU A 18 -8.32 -5.29 -6.63
C LEU A 18 -8.62 -3.97 -5.90
N VAL A 19 -9.75 -3.32 -6.20
CA VAL A 19 -10.23 -2.15 -5.42
C VAL A 19 -10.59 -2.58 -3.99
N VAL A 20 -11.30 -3.70 -3.82
CA VAL A 20 -11.64 -4.25 -2.49
C VAL A 20 -10.38 -4.69 -1.74
N VAL A 21 -9.45 -5.38 -2.40
CA VAL A 21 -8.16 -5.76 -1.79
C VAL A 21 -7.40 -4.51 -1.33
N ASN A 22 -7.37 -3.45 -2.15
CA ASN A 22 -6.74 -2.18 -1.77
C ASN A 22 -7.43 -1.48 -0.61
N ALA A 23 -8.75 -1.62 -0.49
CA ALA A 23 -9.48 -1.12 0.68
C ALA A 23 -9.00 -1.82 1.98
N PHE A 24 -8.78 -3.14 1.97
CA PHE A 24 -8.19 -3.82 3.13
C PHE A 24 -6.75 -3.38 3.40
N VAL A 25 -5.96 -3.09 2.35
CA VAL A 25 -4.61 -2.51 2.50
C VAL A 25 -4.68 -1.17 3.21
N GLY A 26 -5.59 -0.28 2.80
CA GLY A 26 -5.84 1.01 3.48
C GLY A 26 -6.35 0.84 4.91
N ALA A 27 -7.27 -0.11 5.13
CA ALA A 27 -7.84 -0.38 6.44
C ALA A 27 -6.78 -0.79 7.48
N MET A 28 -5.72 -1.50 7.08
CA MET A 28 -4.59 -1.83 7.95
C MET A 28 -3.86 -0.58 8.47
N VAL A 29 -3.75 0.47 7.66
CA VAL A 29 -3.15 1.75 8.09
C VAL A 29 -4.10 2.49 9.03
N GLY A 30 -5.39 2.58 8.67
CA GLY A 30 -6.39 3.28 9.48
C GLY A 30 -6.58 2.65 10.85
N MET A 31 -6.46 1.32 10.96
CA MET A 31 -6.62 0.58 12.21
C MET A 31 -5.75 1.13 13.35
N GLU A 32 -4.52 1.52 13.08
CA GLU A 32 -3.58 1.94 14.12
C GLU A 32 -3.53 3.46 14.33
N ARG A 33 -3.90 4.25 13.29
CA ARG A 33 -3.73 5.71 13.30
C ARG A 33 -4.41 6.40 14.47
N THR A 34 -5.61 5.97 14.82
CA THR A 34 -6.41 6.59 15.89
C THR A 34 -5.95 6.18 17.29
N ILE A 35 -5.44 4.97 17.45
CA ILE A 35 -5.22 4.40 18.78
C ILE A 35 -3.75 4.34 19.20
N LEU A 36 -2.77 4.29 18.28
CA LEU A 36 -1.36 4.23 18.65
C LEU A 36 -0.87 5.44 19.47
N PRO A 37 -1.28 6.68 19.19
CA PRO A 37 -0.94 7.80 20.07
C PRO A 37 -1.42 7.59 21.51
N ALA A 38 -2.67 7.13 21.69
CA ALA A 38 -3.23 6.85 23.01
C ALA A 38 -2.51 5.69 23.71
N ILE A 39 -2.15 4.63 22.98
CA ILE A 39 -1.34 3.52 23.52
C ILE A 39 0.03 4.02 23.96
N ALA A 40 0.67 4.89 23.17
CA ALA A 40 1.96 5.47 23.52
C ALA A 40 1.93 6.22 24.86
N GLU A 41 0.88 7.02 25.07
CA GLU A 41 0.70 7.82 26.28
C GLU A 41 0.25 6.98 27.48
N GLN A 42 -0.75 6.09 27.29
CA GLN A 42 -1.38 5.38 28.42
C GLN A 42 -0.66 4.09 28.81
N ASP A 43 -0.15 3.33 27.83
CA ASP A 43 0.47 2.02 28.11
C ASP A 43 1.99 2.12 28.24
N PHE A 44 2.62 3.09 27.58
CA PHE A 44 4.08 3.25 27.55
C PHE A 44 4.56 4.56 28.19
N GLU A 45 3.67 5.39 28.73
CA GLU A 45 3.98 6.64 29.44
C GLU A 45 4.89 7.61 28.65
N LEU A 46 4.74 7.64 27.32
CA LEU A 46 5.53 8.48 26.45
C LEU A 46 4.99 9.91 26.43
N ALA A 47 5.66 10.83 27.13
CA ALA A 47 5.28 12.24 27.21
C ALA A 47 5.72 13.06 25.99
N ALA A 48 6.79 12.68 25.28
CA ALA A 48 7.33 13.45 24.18
C ALA A 48 6.56 13.15 22.88
N LYS A 49 5.93 14.16 22.28
CA LYS A 49 5.22 14.03 21.00
C LYS A 49 6.09 13.42 19.88
N THR A 50 7.38 13.74 19.84
CA THR A 50 8.33 13.16 18.88
C THR A 50 8.50 11.64 19.07
N ALA A 51 8.49 11.16 20.31
CA ALA A 51 8.51 9.72 20.58
C ALA A 51 7.19 9.06 20.18
N VAL A 52 6.06 9.71 20.52
CA VAL A 52 4.71 9.23 20.12
C VAL A 52 4.61 9.11 18.60
N LEU A 53 5.09 10.08 17.84
CA LEU A 53 5.00 10.11 16.37
C LEU A 53 6.07 9.26 15.68
N SER A 54 7.00 8.65 16.40
CA SER A 54 8.10 7.86 15.82
C SER A 54 7.61 6.70 14.95
N PHE A 55 6.43 6.12 15.24
CA PHE A 55 5.85 5.05 14.43
C PHE A 55 5.53 5.50 12.99
N ILE A 56 5.09 6.77 12.81
CA ILE A 56 4.82 7.34 11.49
C ILE A 56 6.12 7.44 10.68
N VAL A 57 7.21 7.85 11.31
CA VAL A 57 8.52 7.97 10.66
C VAL A 57 9.03 6.60 10.23
N VAL A 58 9.00 5.62 11.12
CA VAL A 58 9.43 4.24 10.82
C VAL A 58 8.60 3.64 9.69
N PHE A 59 7.27 3.75 9.77
CA PHE A 59 6.36 3.32 8.72
C PHE A 59 6.68 4.00 7.38
N GLY A 60 6.82 5.33 7.38
CA GLY A 60 7.07 6.11 6.16
C GLY A 60 8.39 5.74 5.49
N VAL A 61 9.48 5.62 6.24
CA VAL A 61 10.80 5.23 5.72
C VAL A 61 10.77 3.83 5.12
N THR A 62 10.23 2.85 5.83
CA THR A 62 10.16 1.46 5.35
C THR A 62 9.24 1.33 4.14
N LYS A 63 8.10 2.04 4.12
CA LYS A 63 7.20 2.10 2.97
C LYS A 63 7.87 2.72 1.75
N ALA A 64 8.60 3.84 1.92
CA ALA A 64 9.29 4.51 0.82
C ALA A 64 10.36 3.62 0.18
N LEU A 65 11.20 2.99 0.99
CA LEU A 65 12.22 2.05 0.51
C LEU A 65 11.60 0.86 -0.24
N THR A 66 10.51 0.32 0.30
CA THR A 66 9.83 -0.83 -0.30
C THR A 66 9.07 -0.44 -1.57
N ASN A 67 8.44 0.73 -1.62
CA ASN A 67 7.81 1.26 -2.85
C ASN A 67 8.81 1.35 -3.99
N TYR A 68 10.03 1.82 -3.72
CA TYR A 68 11.09 1.89 -4.73
C TYR A 68 11.43 0.53 -5.32
N LEU A 69 11.34 -0.53 -4.52
CA LEU A 69 11.65 -1.90 -4.96
C LEU A 69 10.45 -2.64 -5.53
N ALA A 70 9.22 -2.23 -5.20
CA ALA A 70 7.99 -2.99 -5.48
C ALA A 70 7.78 -3.24 -6.98
N GLY A 71 8.00 -2.23 -7.84
CA GLY A 71 7.88 -2.39 -9.29
C GLY A 71 8.80 -3.47 -9.83
N ARG A 72 10.09 -3.41 -9.45
CA ARG A 72 11.09 -4.40 -9.87
C ARG A 72 10.77 -5.81 -9.38
N LEU A 73 10.32 -5.93 -8.14
CA LEU A 73 9.90 -7.22 -7.58
C LEU A 73 8.69 -7.77 -8.34
N ALA A 74 7.71 -6.92 -8.65
CA ALA A 74 6.53 -7.28 -9.41
C ALA A 74 6.87 -7.72 -10.85
N ASP A 75 7.85 -7.09 -11.50
CA ASP A 75 8.32 -7.50 -12.82
C ASP A 75 9.09 -8.82 -12.78
N ARG A 76 9.90 -9.04 -11.75
CA ARG A 76 10.71 -10.24 -11.60
C ARG A 76 9.88 -11.47 -11.20
N PHE A 77 9.11 -11.35 -10.12
CA PHE A 77 8.41 -12.46 -9.49
C PHE A 77 6.96 -12.60 -9.93
N GLY A 78 6.37 -11.55 -10.53
CA GLY A 78 4.95 -11.46 -10.84
C GLY A 78 4.19 -10.60 -9.83
N ARG A 79 3.11 -9.99 -10.30
CA ARG A 79 2.31 -9.06 -9.49
C ARG A 79 1.61 -9.77 -8.34
N LYS A 80 0.99 -10.91 -8.63
CA LYS A 80 0.27 -11.69 -7.63
C LYS A 80 1.17 -12.16 -6.49
N GLN A 81 2.37 -12.65 -6.81
CA GLN A 81 3.31 -13.14 -5.81
C GLN A 81 3.77 -12.04 -4.86
N VAL A 82 4.05 -10.85 -5.40
CA VAL A 82 4.46 -9.68 -4.58
C VAL A 82 3.31 -9.21 -3.69
N LEU A 83 2.08 -9.18 -4.22
CA LEU A 83 0.89 -8.86 -3.44
C LEU A 83 0.68 -9.83 -2.27
N VAL A 84 0.76 -11.12 -2.53
CA VAL A 84 0.64 -12.17 -1.50
C VAL A 84 1.78 -12.07 -0.49
N GLY A 85 3.02 -11.86 -0.95
CA GLY A 85 4.17 -11.63 -0.07
C GLY A 85 3.98 -10.43 0.86
N GLY A 86 3.42 -9.34 0.35
CA GLY A 86 3.08 -8.17 1.15
C GLY A 86 2.04 -8.47 2.24
N TRP A 87 1.03 -9.27 1.95
CA TRP A 87 0.05 -9.72 2.95
C TRP A 87 0.67 -10.65 4.01
N LEU A 88 1.58 -11.53 3.62
CA LEU A 88 2.31 -12.39 4.57
C LEU A 88 3.16 -11.56 5.55
N VAL A 89 3.77 -10.47 5.07
CA VAL A 89 4.48 -9.53 5.95
C VAL A 89 3.52 -8.77 6.88
N ALA A 90 2.29 -8.48 6.42
CA ALA A 90 1.26 -7.85 7.26
C ALA A 90 0.71 -8.78 8.35
N ALA A 91 0.72 -10.09 8.12
CA ALA A 91 0.04 -11.07 8.99
C ALA A 91 0.43 -10.99 10.47
N PRO A 92 1.69 -10.83 10.87
CA PRO A 92 2.06 -10.70 12.27
C PRO A 92 1.73 -9.33 12.88
N VAL A 93 1.50 -8.29 12.09
CA VAL A 93 1.37 -6.90 12.57
C VAL A 93 0.28 -6.72 13.63
N PRO A 94 -0.99 -7.15 13.44
CA PRO A 94 -2.02 -7.00 14.46
C PRO A 94 -1.64 -7.69 15.77
N PHE A 95 -1.05 -8.88 15.71
CA PHE A 95 -0.63 -9.63 16.89
C PHE A 95 0.53 -8.96 17.64
N LEU A 96 1.51 -8.41 16.90
CA LEU A 96 2.60 -7.65 17.49
C LEU A 96 2.10 -6.41 18.23
N LEU A 97 1.07 -5.74 17.70
CA LEU A 97 0.46 -4.58 18.34
C LEU A 97 -0.42 -4.95 19.54
N MET A 98 -1.18 -6.04 19.46
CA MET A 98 -1.99 -6.56 20.58
C MET A 98 -1.16 -6.79 21.84
N TRP A 99 -0.01 -7.41 21.68
CA TRP A 99 0.81 -7.88 22.81
C TRP A 99 2.20 -7.21 22.86
N ALA A 100 2.33 -6.02 22.32
CA ALA A 100 3.58 -5.26 22.37
C ALA A 100 4.04 -5.05 23.82
N PRO A 101 5.19 -5.58 24.24
CA PRO A 101 5.71 -5.40 25.60
C PRO A 101 6.42 -4.04 25.77
N SER A 102 6.75 -3.36 24.68
CA SER A 102 7.44 -2.07 24.69
C SER A 102 7.14 -1.29 23.42
N TRP A 103 7.39 0.02 23.42
CA TRP A 103 7.24 0.87 22.23
C TRP A 103 8.12 0.43 21.05
N SER A 104 9.29 -0.12 21.30
CA SER A 104 10.14 -0.67 20.24
C SER A 104 9.47 -1.81 19.46
N TRP A 105 8.61 -2.60 20.08
CA TRP A 105 7.81 -3.62 19.40
C TRP A 105 6.74 -2.98 18.50
N VAL A 106 6.15 -1.88 18.94
CA VAL A 106 5.22 -1.10 18.12
C VAL A 106 5.94 -0.53 16.89
N LEU A 107 7.17 0.01 17.07
CA LEU A 107 7.98 0.49 15.95
C LEU A 107 8.35 -0.64 14.99
N PHE A 108 8.68 -1.82 15.48
CA PHE A 108 8.96 -2.99 14.64
C PHE A 108 7.72 -3.43 13.87
N ALA A 109 6.55 -3.48 14.51
CA ALA A 109 5.28 -3.76 13.82
C ALA A 109 4.99 -2.75 12.71
N ASN A 110 5.26 -1.45 12.96
CA ASN A 110 5.12 -0.39 11.98
C ASN A 110 6.15 -0.48 10.83
N ALA A 111 7.36 -0.96 11.10
CA ALA A 111 8.31 -1.26 10.04
C ALA A 111 7.79 -2.37 9.11
N LEU A 112 7.25 -3.45 9.67
CA LEU A 112 6.62 -4.52 8.88
C LEU A 112 5.40 -4.03 8.12
N LEU A 113 4.56 -3.20 8.75
CA LEU A 113 3.41 -2.60 8.08
C LEU A 113 3.85 -1.72 6.91
N GLY A 114 4.90 -0.91 7.09
CA GLY A 114 5.47 -0.10 6.02
C GLY A 114 5.97 -0.94 4.83
N VAL A 115 6.69 -2.04 5.11
CA VAL A 115 7.10 -3.00 4.07
C VAL A 115 5.89 -3.60 3.37
N SER A 116 4.92 -4.09 4.12
CA SER A 116 3.67 -4.64 3.57
C SER A 116 2.95 -3.63 2.68
N GLN A 117 2.78 -2.40 3.15
CA GLN A 117 2.12 -1.32 2.40
C GLN A 117 2.87 -0.97 1.11
N GLY A 118 4.19 -0.91 1.15
CA GLY A 118 5.01 -0.69 -0.04
C GLY A 118 4.81 -1.78 -1.10
N LEU A 119 4.70 -3.04 -0.68
CA LEU A 119 4.44 -4.16 -1.59
C LEU A 119 3.00 -4.19 -2.08
N THR A 120 2.02 -4.17 -1.17
CA THR A 120 0.60 -4.39 -1.50
C THR A 120 -0.03 -3.21 -2.22
N TRP A 121 0.14 -1.98 -1.70
CA TRP A 121 -0.43 -0.78 -2.31
C TRP A 121 0.12 -0.57 -3.72
N SER A 122 1.46 -0.56 -3.88
CA SER A 122 2.09 -0.39 -5.18
C SER A 122 1.66 -1.48 -6.18
N THR A 123 1.61 -2.73 -5.75
CA THR A 123 1.24 -3.84 -6.63
C THR A 123 -0.24 -3.75 -7.05
N THR A 124 -1.16 -3.40 -6.14
CA THR A 124 -2.57 -3.21 -6.53
C THR A 124 -2.77 -2.05 -7.50
N VAL A 125 -1.97 -0.99 -7.39
CA VAL A 125 -1.91 0.12 -8.37
C VAL A 125 -1.44 -0.41 -9.73
N ILE A 126 -0.28 -1.08 -9.78
CA ILE A 126 0.29 -1.63 -11.01
C ILE A 126 -0.71 -2.56 -11.69
N MET A 127 -1.30 -3.51 -10.96
CA MET A 127 -2.26 -4.46 -11.51
C MET A 127 -3.50 -3.77 -12.10
N LYS A 128 -4.01 -2.72 -11.46
CA LYS A 128 -5.16 -1.96 -11.99
C LYS A 128 -4.81 -1.17 -13.26
N ILE A 129 -3.59 -0.63 -13.33
CA ILE A 129 -3.07 0.03 -14.53
C ILE A 129 -2.94 -0.99 -15.67
N ASP A 130 -2.39 -2.18 -15.39
CA ASP A 130 -2.25 -3.27 -16.36
C ASP A 130 -3.61 -3.66 -16.97
N LEU A 131 -4.67 -3.73 -16.13
CA LEU A 131 -6.02 -4.12 -16.57
C LEU A 131 -6.76 -3.00 -17.32
N ALA A 132 -6.59 -1.74 -16.89
CA ALA A 132 -7.35 -0.62 -17.41
C ALA A 132 -6.90 -0.19 -18.82
N GLY A 133 -5.61 -0.37 -19.14
CA GLY A 133 -4.99 0.11 -20.38
C GLY A 133 -4.87 1.64 -20.42
N PRO A 134 -4.15 2.22 -21.42
CA PRO A 134 -3.80 3.63 -21.48
C PRO A 134 -4.97 4.62 -21.34
N PRO A 135 -6.13 4.44 -22.00
CA PRO A 135 -7.20 5.44 -21.97
C PRO A 135 -7.88 5.63 -20.61
N LYS A 136 -7.78 4.65 -19.71
CA LYS A 136 -8.52 4.63 -18.43
C LYS A 136 -7.61 4.62 -17.20
N ARG A 137 -6.29 4.81 -17.36
CA ARG A 137 -5.32 4.80 -16.24
C ARG A 137 -5.65 5.84 -15.17
N GLY A 138 -5.99 7.06 -15.54
CA GLY A 138 -6.36 8.11 -14.59
C GLY A 138 -7.56 7.72 -13.71
N LEU A 139 -8.61 7.16 -14.32
CA LEU A 139 -9.76 6.66 -13.57
C LEU A 139 -9.39 5.49 -12.65
N ALA A 140 -8.56 4.56 -13.14
CA ALA A 140 -8.10 3.43 -12.34
C ALA A 140 -7.31 3.89 -11.10
N MET A 141 -6.44 4.88 -11.27
CA MET A 141 -5.68 5.50 -10.16
C MET A 141 -6.61 6.21 -9.18
N GLY A 142 -7.54 7.03 -9.66
CA GLY A 142 -8.50 7.74 -8.80
C GLY A 142 -9.35 6.78 -7.97
N LEU A 143 -9.85 5.69 -8.55
CA LEU A 143 -10.60 4.66 -7.83
C LEU A 143 -9.73 3.90 -6.81
N ASN A 144 -8.45 3.68 -7.14
CA ASN A 144 -7.50 3.08 -6.20
C ASN A 144 -7.34 3.93 -4.95
N GLU A 145 -7.00 5.20 -5.14
CA GLU A 145 -6.77 6.13 -4.03
C GLU A 145 -8.04 6.36 -3.21
N PHE A 146 -9.18 6.58 -3.89
CA PHE A 146 -10.46 6.71 -3.19
C PHE A 146 -10.76 5.51 -2.27
N ALA A 147 -10.67 4.29 -2.79
CA ALA A 147 -10.95 3.09 -2.00
C ALA A 147 -9.98 2.92 -0.82
N GLY A 148 -8.69 3.18 -1.05
CA GLY A 148 -7.67 3.10 -0.02
C GLY A 148 -7.90 4.10 1.11
N TYR A 149 -8.03 5.39 0.81
CA TYR A 149 -8.23 6.44 1.80
C TYR A 149 -9.61 6.37 2.49
N PHE A 150 -10.65 6.01 1.74
CA PHE A 150 -11.97 5.77 2.34
C PHE A 150 -11.91 4.64 3.39
N ALA A 151 -11.18 3.57 3.09
CA ALA A 151 -10.99 2.47 4.03
C ALA A 151 -10.09 2.86 5.22
N VAL A 152 -9.06 3.71 5.02
CA VAL A 152 -8.27 4.30 6.12
C VAL A 152 -9.19 5.03 7.09
N ALA A 153 -10.05 5.93 6.58
CA ALA A 153 -10.97 6.70 7.42
C ALA A 153 -11.99 5.79 8.14
N GLY A 154 -12.62 4.87 7.39
CA GLY A 154 -13.61 3.94 7.95
C GLY A 154 -13.03 3.03 9.02
N SER A 155 -11.84 2.48 8.80
CA SER A 155 -11.19 1.62 9.79
C SER A 155 -10.69 2.40 11.01
N ALA A 156 -10.19 3.64 10.83
CA ALA A 156 -9.82 4.51 11.94
C ALA A 156 -11.02 4.80 12.86
N LEU A 157 -12.20 5.11 12.28
CA LEU A 157 -13.43 5.30 13.04
C LEU A 157 -13.86 4.02 13.75
N ALA A 158 -13.86 2.89 13.04
CA ALA A 158 -14.25 1.60 13.63
C ALA A 158 -13.33 1.21 14.79
N THR A 159 -12.02 1.39 14.62
CA THR A 159 -11.01 1.07 15.64
C THR A 159 -11.15 1.99 16.85
N GLY A 160 -11.35 3.29 16.63
CA GLY A 160 -11.60 4.26 17.70
C GLY A 160 -12.87 3.92 18.49
N PHE A 161 -13.94 3.54 17.80
CA PHE A 161 -15.19 3.10 18.47
C PHE A 161 -14.98 1.84 19.31
N VAL A 162 -14.29 0.83 18.78
CA VAL A 162 -13.98 -0.40 19.54
C VAL A 162 -13.10 -0.07 20.75
N ALA A 163 -12.06 0.77 20.56
CA ALA A 163 -11.17 1.18 21.64
C ALA A 163 -11.89 1.93 22.76
N ALA A 164 -12.81 2.82 22.41
CA ALA A 164 -13.60 3.57 23.39
C ALA A 164 -14.53 2.66 24.24
N ARG A 165 -14.95 1.53 23.69
CA ARG A 165 -15.89 0.63 24.36
C ARG A 165 -15.21 -0.53 25.11
N TYR A 166 -14.11 -1.04 24.60
CA TYR A 166 -13.48 -2.27 25.08
C TYR A 166 -12.03 -2.08 25.54
N GLY A 167 -11.44 -0.91 25.30
CA GLY A 167 -10.06 -0.61 25.64
C GLY A 167 -9.14 -0.57 24.41
N LEU A 168 -7.92 -0.06 24.63
CA LEU A 168 -6.94 0.18 23.56
C LEU A 168 -6.34 -1.12 22.99
N ARG A 169 -6.27 -2.17 23.78
CA ARG A 169 -5.71 -3.48 23.42
C ARG A 169 -6.41 -4.60 24.20
N PRO A 170 -6.55 -5.80 23.64
CA PRO A 170 -6.23 -6.23 22.27
C PRO A 170 -7.34 -6.01 21.24
N GLU A 171 -8.56 -5.67 21.66
CA GLU A 171 -9.82 -5.77 20.93
C GLU A 171 -9.81 -5.02 19.57
N PRO A 172 -9.33 -3.77 19.48
CA PRO A 172 -9.32 -3.03 18.21
C PRO A 172 -8.51 -3.72 17.11
N PHE A 173 -7.44 -4.44 17.49
CA PHE A 173 -6.57 -5.09 16.54
C PHE A 173 -7.12 -6.39 15.93
N TYR A 174 -8.23 -6.95 16.49
CA TYR A 174 -8.95 -8.04 15.83
C TYR A 174 -9.52 -7.62 14.47
N LEU A 175 -9.82 -6.34 14.27
CA LEU A 175 -10.18 -5.81 12.95
C LEU A 175 -9.04 -6.03 11.96
N GLY A 176 -7.80 -5.77 12.37
CA GLY A 176 -6.60 -6.00 11.56
C GLY A 176 -6.40 -7.46 11.19
N VAL A 177 -6.66 -8.38 12.12
CA VAL A 177 -6.64 -9.83 11.81
C VAL A 177 -7.66 -10.15 10.72
N GLY A 178 -8.87 -9.60 10.80
CA GLY A 178 -9.90 -9.74 9.77
C GLY A 178 -9.47 -9.17 8.41
N PHE A 179 -8.88 -7.96 8.39
CA PHE A 179 -8.39 -7.34 7.16
C PHE A 179 -7.28 -8.15 6.49
N VAL A 180 -6.34 -8.66 7.26
CA VAL A 180 -5.27 -9.54 6.75
C VAL A 180 -5.86 -10.85 6.22
N ALA A 181 -6.72 -11.50 6.98
CA ALA A 181 -7.31 -12.77 6.58
C ALA A 181 -8.10 -12.64 5.26
N LEU A 182 -8.93 -11.60 5.13
CA LEU A 182 -9.71 -11.34 3.92
C LEU A 182 -8.80 -10.91 2.75
N GLY A 183 -7.90 -9.96 2.96
CA GLY A 183 -6.99 -9.46 1.94
C GLY A 183 -6.07 -10.55 1.40
N LEU A 184 -5.48 -11.35 2.28
CA LEU A 184 -4.64 -12.50 1.90
C LEU A 184 -5.44 -13.56 1.16
N SER A 185 -6.60 -13.97 1.71
CA SER A 185 -7.44 -15.01 1.09
C SER A 185 -7.90 -14.61 -0.32
N LEU A 186 -8.39 -13.38 -0.50
CA LEU A 186 -8.78 -12.86 -1.81
C LEU A 186 -7.59 -12.81 -2.76
N SER A 187 -6.42 -12.37 -2.28
CA SER A 187 -5.21 -12.28 -3.10
C SER A 187 -4.69 -13.66 -3.54
N VAL A 188 -4.77 -14.67 -2.67
CA VAL A 188 -4.33 -16.04 -3.01
C VAL A 188 -5.34 -16.75 -3.92
N LEU A 189 -6.63 -16.69 -3.58
CA LEU A 189 -7.66 -17.54 -4.17
C LEU A 189 -8.28 -16.93 -5.44
N VAL A 190 -8.48 -15.62 -5.48
CA VAL A 190 -9.33 -14.97 -6.49
C VAL A 190 -8.56 -14.01 -7.41
N VAL A 191 -7.56 -13.30 -6.90
CA VAL A 191 -6.75 -12.39 -7.72
C VAL A 191 -5.95 -13.19 -8.74
N ARG A 192 -5.96 -12.73 -9.99
CA ARG A 192 -5.22 -13.31 -11.12
C ARG A 192 -3.99 -12.48 -11.44
N GLU A 193 -2.95 -13.12 -11.99
CA GLU A 193 -1.73 -12.46 -12.46
C GLU A 193 -2.03 -11.54 -13.65
N THR A 194 -1.47 -10.31 -13.63
CA THR A 194 -1.71 -9.32 -14.69
C THR A 194 -0.51 -9.09 -15.63
N LYS A 195 0.62 -9.73 -15.38
CA LYS A 195 1.86 -9.58 -16.18
C LYS A 195 1.63 -9.79 -17.68
N HIS A 196 0.69 -10.65 -18.06
CA HIS A 196 0.35 -10.93 -19.46
C HIS A 196 -0.34 -9.75 -20.15
N HIS A 197 -1.01 -8.85 -19.40
CA HIS A 197 -1.65 -7.64 -19.94
C HIS A 197 -0.59 -6.63 -20.40
N VAL A 198 0.51 -6.50 -19.64
CA VAL A 198 1.67 -5.66 -20.05
C VAL A 198 2.27 -6.16 -21.36
N ALA A 199 2.51 -7.48 -21.46
CA ALA A 199 3.03 -8.07 -22.69
C ALA A 199 2.10 -7.87 -23.90
N ALA A 200 0.78 -7.91 -23.69
CA ALA A 200 -0.20 -7.62 -24.73
C ALA A 200 -0.16 -6.14 -25.14
N GLU A 201 -0.04 -5.21 -24.19
CA GLU A 201 0.08 -3.78 -24.44
C GLU A 201 1.36 -3.45 -25.22
N SER A 202 2.50 -4.00 -24.81
CA SER A 202 3.79 -3.80 -25.47
C SER A 202 3.75 -4.21 -26.94
N ARG A 203 3.09 -5.34 -27.26
CA ARG A 203 2.92 -5.80 -28.64
C ARG A 203 2.11 -4.84 -29.51
N LEU A 204 1.12 -4.16 -28.93
CA LEU A 204 0.28 -3.19 -29.63
C LEU A 204 1.01 -1.87 -29.94
N HIS A 205 1.99 -1.49 -29.12
CA HIS A 205 2.71 -0.21 -29.23
C HIS A 205 4.13 -0.33 -29.82
N GLY A 206 4.55 -1.52 -30.24
CA GLY A 206 5.90 -1.80 -30.71
C GLY A 206 6.89 -1.88 -29.54
N GLU A 207 7.45 -3.05 -29.31
CA GLU A 207 8.46 -3.25 -28.24
C GLU A 207 9.75 -2.51 -28.59
N LEU A 208 10.29 -1.76 -27.63
CA LEU A 208 11.70 -1.36 -27.69
C LEU A 208 12.55 -2.64 -27.54
N PRO A 209 13.57 -2.83 -28.40
CA PRO A 209 14.49 -3.96 -28.26
C PRO A 209 15.08 -4.01 -26.85
N PRO A 210 15.34 -5.21 -26.28
CA PRO A 210 15.94 -5.35 -24.95
C PRO A 210 17.24 -4.54 -24.77
N GLU A 211 18.01 -4.35 -25.84
CA GLU A 211 19.26 -3.60 -25.87
C GLU A 211 19.09 -2.08 -25.73
N GLY A 212 17.87 -1.56 -25.85
CA GLY A 212 17.57 -0.13 -25.70
C GLY A 212 16.83 0.24 -24.41
N GLN A 213 16.60 -0.71 -23.51
CA GLN A 213 15.87 -0.41 -22.27
C GLN A 213 16.77 0.32 -21.27
N PRO A 214 16.30 1.46 -20.69
CA PRO A 214 17.08 2.20 -19.73
C PRO A 214 17.33 1.39 -18.45
N THR A 215 18.52 1.54 -17.88
CA THR A 215 18.83 0.96 -16.58
C THR A 215 17.98 1.59 -15.47
N GLN A 216 17.78 0.89 -14.34
CA GLN A 216 17.05 1.44 -13.18
C GLN A 216 17.64 2.75 -12.67
N ARG A 217 18.96 2.90 -12.73
CA ARG A 217 19.65 4.14 -12.36
C ARG A 217 19.28 5.27 -13.31
N GLU A 218 19.28 5.02 -14.61
CA GLU A 218 18.85 6.01 -15.62
C GLU A 218 17.40 6.39 -15.46
N VAL A 219 16.51 5.41 -15.25
CA VAL A 219 15.08 5.66 -14.97
C VAL A 219 14.95 6.56 -13.75
N PHE A 220 15.63 6.23 -12.63
CA PHE A 220 15.56 7.03 -11.40
C PHE A 220 16.01 8.48 -11.62
N TRP A 221 17.20 8.69 -12.21
CA TRP A 221 17.71 10.03 -12.44
C TRP A 221 16.85 10.81 -13.42
N ARG A 222 16.40 10.16 -14.49
CA ARG A 222 15.54 10.79 -15.50
C ARG A 222 14.20 11.20 -14.92
N THR A 223 13.50 10.32 -14.22
CA THR A 223 12.17 10.60 -13.66
C THR A 223 12.19 11.56 -12.47
N SER A 224 13.28 11.55 -11.69
CA SER A 224 13.34 12.36 -10.47
C SER A 224 13.91 13.76 -10.69
N LEU A 225 14.87 13.95 -11.65
CA LEU A 225 15.63 15.19 -11.72
C LEU A 225 15.91 15.70 -13.16
N LEU A 226 16.11 14.82 -14.15
CA LEU A 226 16.61 15.24 -15.47
C LEU A 226 15.51 15.63 -16.46
N ASP A 227 14.41 14.89 -16.47
CA ASP A 227 13.26 15.19 -17.32
C ASP A 227 12.33 16.15 -16.56
N LYS A 228 12.05 17.32 -17.14
CA LYS A 228 11.29 18.38 -16.47
C LYS A 228 9.86 17.98 -16.15
N ASP A 229 9.20 17.26 -17.06
CA ASP A 229 7.80 16.86 -16.89
C ASP A 229 7.70 15.75 -15.84
N LEU A 230 8.53 14.72 -15.94
CA LEU A 230 8.55 13.61 -14.99
C LEU A 230 9.01 14.06 -13.59
N SER A 231 10.00 14.94 -13.52
CA SER A 231 10.48 15.53 -12.26
C SER A 231 9.39 16.39 -11.59
N SER A 232 8.66 17.19 -12.36
CA SER A 232 7.54 17.99 -11.83
C SER A 232 6.44 17.12 -11.22
N VAL A 233 6.07 16.02 -11.89
CA VAL A 233 5.09 15.06 -11.37
C VAL A 233 5.63 14.38 -10.10
N SER A 234 6.90 13.99 -10.07
CA SER A 234 7.54 13.39 -8.89
C SER A 234 7.56 14.34 -7.70
N GLN A 235 7.85 15.62 -7.94
CA GLN A 235 7.82 16.66 -6.90
C GLN A 235 6.40 16.93 -6.39
N ALA A 236 5.41 16.98 -7.28
CA ALA A 236 4.00 17.11 -6.89
C ALA A 236 3.56 15.94 -5.99
N GLY A 237 3.95 14.72 -6.33
CA GLY A 237 3.72 13.54 -5.49
C GLY A 237 4.40 13.63 -4.13
N LEU A 238 5.64 14.15 -4.06
CA LEU A 238 6.34 14.39 -2.80
C LEU A 238 5.59 15.40 -1.92
N VAL A 239 5.16 16.53 -2.48
CA VAL A 239 4.40 17.56 -1.75
C VAL A 239 3.09 17.00 -1.22
N ASN A 240 2.37 16.21 -2.02
CA ASN A 240 1.13 15.55 -1.58
C ASN A 240 1.37 14.62 -0.39
N ASN A 241 2.39 13.75 -0.45
CA ASN A 241 2.73 12.85 0.66
C ASN A 241 3.23 13.59 1.90
N LEU A 242 3.93 14.72 1.75
CA LEU A 242 4.30 15.57 2.88
C LEU A 242 3.06 16.17 3.55
N ASN A 243 2.09 16.64 2.77
CA ASN A 243 0.82 17.16 3.29
C ASN A 243 0.06 16.09 4.08
N ASP A 244 -0.04 14.86 3.55
CA ASP A 244 -0.65 13.74 4.27
C ASP A 244 0.10 13.43 5.58
N GLY A 245 1.43 13.39 5.55
CA GLY A 245 2.26 13.17 6.74
C GLY A 245 2.08 14.26 7.80
N MET A 246 1.94 15.52 7.39
CA MET A 246 1.66 16.65 8.28
C MET A 246 0.26 16.55 8.89
N ALA A 247 -0.77 16.27 8.08
CA ALA A 247 -2.13 16.11 8.56
C ALA A 247 -2.23 14.99 9.60
N TRP A 248 -1.54 13.87 9.38
CA TRP A 248 -1.54 12.74 10.31
C TRP A 248 -0.70 12.94 11.56
N GLY A 249 0.25 13.85 11.54
CA GLY A 249 1.11 14.16 12.68
C GLY A 249 0.65 15.33 13.53
N LEU A 250 -0.24 16.19 13.00
CA LEU A 250 -0.68 17.42 13.67
C LEU A 250 -2.12 17.35 14.19
N PHE A 251 -2.95 16.49 13.64
CA PHE A 251 -4.38 16.32 13.96
C PHE A 251 -4.69 14.87 14.36
#